data_dbb732abe755b7d2bf4a96842ecd8749
#
_entry.id   dbb732abe755b7d2bf4a96842ecd8749
#
_cell.length_a   1.000
_cell.length_b   1.000
_cell.length_c   1.000
_cell.angle_alpha   90.00
_cell.angle_beta   90.00
_cell.angle_gamma   90.00
#
_symmetry.space_group_name_H-M   'P 1'
#
loop_
_entity.id
_entity.type
_entity.pdbx_description
1 polymer ?
#
loop_
_entity_poly.entity_id
_entity_poly.type
_entity_poly.pdbx_seq_one_letter_code
_entity_poly.pdbx_strand_id
1 'polypeptide(L)'
;FLPNTVSEAKLKKIQSFGAEVQLVGDDSGDAEVAAREYAENNNLPYLSPYNDEDVIAGQGTIGIEILQEKDSMDAVFIAVGGGGLISGIGSYLKGVGQDCEIVACSPENSAAMHHALQTGKIEQIEHSQTLSDGTAGALEEGAITFNYCQTVVDRSILVNESQIVHAMKTFMDQHQMLIEGAAGVALAAFESIQKEYAKKKVTILLCGGNIANQTLLKVLQS
;
A
#
# COMPACT_ATOMS: atom_id res chain seq x y z
N PHE A 1 -10.22 16.07 -1.05
CA PHE A 1 -10.89 15.43 -2.17
C PHE A 1 -10.97 13.93 -1.95
N LEU A 2 -12.10 13.31 -2.25
CA LEU A 2 -12.34 11.88 -2.10
C LEU A 2 -13.24 11.39 -3.25
N PRO A 3 -13.10 10.12 -3.69
CA PRO A 3 -14.01 9.58 -4.70
C PRO A 3 -15.45 9.41 -4.15
N ASN A 4 -16.43 9.44 -5.04
CA ASN A 4 -17.83 9.20 -4.69
C ASN A 4 -18.07 7.81 -4.06
N THR A 5 -17.15 6.87 -4.30
CA THR A 5 -17.18 5.50 -3.77
C THR A 5 -16.59 5.35 -2.37
N VAL A 6 -16.09 6.44 -1.75
CA VAL A 6 -15.52 6.40 -0.39
C VAL A 6 -16.52 5.82 0.61
N SER A 7 -16.07 4.95 1.49
CA SER A 7 -16.93 4.39 2.53
C SER A 7 -17.43 5.48 3.50
N GLU A 8 -18.68 5.37 3.91
CA GLU A 8 -19.29 6.32 4.85
C GLU A 8 -18.50 6.43 6.16
N ALA A 9 -17.90 5.34 6.61
CA ALA A 9 -17.08 5.31 7.80
C ALA A 9 -15.81 6.17 7.65
N LYS A 10 -15.09 6.05 6.52
CA LYS A 10 -13.92 6.87 6.21
C LYS A 10 -14.30 8.34 6.07
N LEU A 11 -15.38 8.63 5.32
CA LEU A 11 -15.87 10.00 5.13
C LEU A 11 -16.20 10.67 6.47
N LYS A 12 -16.99 10.03 7.32
CA LYS A 12 -17.33 10.55 8.66
C LYS A 12 -16.09 10.77 9.52
N LYS A 13 -15.14 9.85 9.45
CA LYS A 13 -13.89 9.98 10.22
C LYS A 13 -13.08 11.20 9.78
N ILE A 14 -12.93 11.43 8.49
CA ILE A 14 -12.22 12.60 7.94
C ILE A 14 -12.93 13.89 8.34
N GLN A 15 -14.26 13.94 8.18
CA GLN A 15 -15.06 15.11 8.58
C GLN A 15 -14.99 15.38 10.09
N SER A 16 -14.87 14.35 10.93
CA SER A 16 -14.73 14.50 12.38
C SER A 16 -13.45 15.22 12.81
N PHE A 17 -12.43 15.28 11.93
CA PHE A 17 -11.22 16.09 12.14
C PHE A 17 -11.36 17.55 11.67
N GLY A 18 -12.55 17.95 11.22
CA GLY A 18 -12.81 19.32 10.74
C GLY A 18 -12.37 19.59 9.30
N ALA A 19 -12.02 18.55 8.55
CA ALA A 19 -11.63 18.72 7.15
C ALA A 19 -12.87 19.03 6.28
N GLU A 20 -12.72 20.00 5.36
CA GLU A 20 -13.66 20.18 4.26
C GLU A 20 -13.46 19.07 3.25
N VAL A 21 -14.54 18.44 2.82
CA VAL A 21 -14.51 17.32 1.90
C VAL A 21 -15.24 17.65 0.61
N GLN A 22 -14.57 17.41 -0.53
CA GLN A 22 -15.18 17.44 -1.85
C GLN A 22 -15.17 16.02 -2.43
N LEU A 23 -16.33 15.54 -2.88
CA LEU A 23 -16.48 14.23 -3.52
C LEU A 23 -16.40 14.43 -5.04
N VAL A 24 -15.44 13.73 -5.67
CA VAL A 24 -15.15 13.88 -7.10
C VAL A 24 -14.71 12.55 -7.69
N GLY A 25 -15.26 12.23 -8.86
CA GLY A 25 -14.88 11.02 -9.61
C GLY A 25 -15.36 9.72 -8.96
N ASP A 26 -15.00 8.63 -9.58
CA ASP A 26 -15.41 7.29 -9.17
C ASP A 26 -14.29 6.48 -8.52
N ASP A 27 -13.04 6.95 -8.66
CA ASP A 27 -11.88 6.32 -8.02
C ASP A 27 -10.94 7.36 -7.38
N SER A 28 -9.88 6.87 -6.71
CA SER A 28 -8.91 7.73 -6.03
C SER A 28 -8.08 8.58 -7.02
N GLY A 29 -7.82 8.09 -8.22
CA GLY A 29 -7.06 8.81 -9.23
C GLY A 29 -7.79 10.07 -9.71
N ASP A 30 -9.12 9.97 -9.95
CA ASP A 30 -9.95 11.12 -10.30
C ASP A 30 -9.93 12.18 -9.19
N ALA A 31 -10.03 11.75 -7.93
CA ALA A 31 -10.00 12.64 -6.78
C ALA A 31 -8.63 13.32 -6.62
N GLU A 32 -7.53 12.63 -6.89
CA GLU A 32 -6.16 13.15 -6.83
C GLU A 32 -5.92 14.20 -7.92
N VAL A 33 -6.35 13.94 -9.17
CA VAL A 33 -6.27 14.90 -10.28
C VAL A 33 -7.05 16.17 -9.92
N ALA A 34 -8.30 16.04 -9.48
CA ALA A 34 -9.12 17.19 -9.09
C ALA A 34 -8.52 17.98 -7.91
N ALA A 35 -7.90 17.30 -6.95
CA ALA A 35 -7.23 17.94 -5.83
C ALA A 35 -6.02 18.75 -6.28
N ARG A 36 -5.22 18.21 -7.20
CA ARG A 36 -4.05 18.90 -7.77
C ARG A 36 -4.47 20.15 -8.54
N GLU A 37 -5.44 20.01 -9.45
CA GLU A 37 -5.97 21.14 -10.23
C GLU A 37 -6.56 22.24 -9.33
N TYR A 38 -7.27 21.87 -8.27
CA TYR A 38 -7.81 22.80 -7.30
C TYR A 38 -6.69 23.55 -6.56
N ALA A 39 -5.66 22.84 -6.13
CA ALA A 39 -4.52 23.43 -5.44
C ALA A 39 -3.77 24.41 -6.34
N GLU A 40 -3.49 24.05 -7.59
CA GLU A 40 -2.85 24.91 -8.59
C GLU A 40 -3.66 26.18 -8.86
N ASN A 41 -4.97 26.04 -9.13
CA ASN A 41 -5.86 27.16 -9.43
C ASN A 41 -6.06 28.13 -8.26
N ASN A 42 -5.86 27.66 -7.03
CA ASN A 42 -6.02 28.47 -5.81
C ASN A 42 -4.68 28.84 -5.15
N ASN A 43 -3.55 28.51 -5.78
CA ASN A 43 -2.20 28.73 -5.23
C ASN A 43 -2.04 28.12 -3.81
N LEU A 44 -2.54 26.89 -3.62
CA LEU A 44 -2.45 26.12 -2.39
C LEU A 44 -1.41 25.01 -2.55
N PRO A 45 -0.78 24.56 -1.46
CA PRO A 45 0.07 23.38 -1.51
C PRO A 45 -0.78 22.14 -1.78
N TYR A 46 -0.31 21.28 -2.69
CA TYR A 46 -0.85 19.94 -2.89
C TYR A 46 0.05 18.92 -2.20
N LEU A 47 -0.52 18.04 -1.41
CA LEU A 47 0.18 16.93 -0.78
C LEU A 47 -0.35 15.62 -1.37
N SER A 48 0.45 14.98 -2.20
CA SER A 48 0.11 13.68 -2.75
C SER A 48 0.19 12.59 -1.66
N PRO A 49 -0.70 11.59 -1.67
CA PRO A 49 -0.64 10.50 -0.70
C PRO A 49 0.57 9.57 -0.88
N TYR A 50 1.25 9.62 -2.03
CA TYR A 50 2.40 8.76 -2.32
C TYR A 50 3.44 9.40 -3.25
N ASN A 51 3.02 10.27 -4.18
CA ASN A 51 3.86 10.83 -5.24
C ASN A 51 4.47 12.17 -4.83
N ASP A 52 5.22 12.16 -3.72
CA ASP A 52 5.81 13.34 -3.09
C ASP A 52 7.06 12.92 -2.31
N GLU A 53 8.17 13.65 -2.49
CA GLU A 53 9.46 13.30 -1.88
C GLU A 53 9.43 13.35 -0.35
N ASP A 54 8.74 14.33 0.24
CA ASP A 54 8.63 14.46 1.69
C ASP A 54 7.76 13.34 2.28
N VAL A 55 6.70 12.93 1.57
CA VAL A 55 5.87 11.78 1.94
C VAL A 55 6.70 10.49 1.88
N ILE A 56 7.45 10.27 0.79
CA ILE A 56 8.34 9.11 0.65
C ILE A 56 9.37 9.09 1.78
N ALA A 57 10.01 10.22 2.06
CA ALA A 57 10.99 10.33 3.15
C ALA A 57 10.35 10.04 4.52
N GLY A 58 9.13 10.54 4.74
CA GLY A 58 8.34 10.23 5.94
C GLY A 58 8.10 8.72 6.11
N GLN A 59 7.73 8.01 5.04
CA GLN A 59 7.59 6.56 5.09
C GLN A 59 8.92 5.83 5.36
N GLY A 60 10.04 6.41 4.96
CA GLY A 60 11.37 5.89 5.24
C GLY A 60 11.70 5.78 6.74
N THR A 61 11.03 6.56 7.60
CA THR A 61 11.20 6.50 9.07
C THR A 61 10.85 5.12 9.63
N ILE A 62 9.94 4.39 8.99
CA ILE A 62 9.63 3.00 9.35
C ILE A 62 10.87 2.11 9.21
N GLY A 63 11.68 2.32 8.18
CA GLY A 63 12.94 1.61 8.01
C GLY A 63 13.93 1.87 9.16
N ILE A 64 13.96 3.11 9.68
CA ILE A 64 14.73 3.47 10.88
C ILE A 64 14.26 2.66 12.08
N GLU A 65 12.97 2.65 12.35
CA GLU A 65 12.36 1.94 13.49
C GLU A 65 12.61 0.43 13.40
N ILE A 66 12.46 -0.16 12.20
CA ILE A 66 12.76 -1.58 11.99
C ILE A 66 14.20 -1.91 12.40
N LEU A 67 15.18 -1.08 11.99
CA LEU A 67 16.58 -1.32 12.32
C LEU A 67 16.94 -1.04 13.78
N GLN A 68 16.16 -0.22 14.48
CA GLN A 68 16.30 -0.05 15.93
C GLN A 68 15.87 -1.31 16.70
N GLU A 69 14.89 -2.04 16.18
CA GLU A 69 14.38 -3.27 16.79
C GLU A 69 15.14 -4.53 16.36
N LYS A 70 15.69 -4.51 15.16
CA LYS A 70 16.37 -5.67 14.53
C LYS A 70 17.63 -5.23 13.80
N ASP A 71 18.79 -5.76 14.18
CA ASP A 71 20.07 -5.44 13.55
C ASP A 71 20.16 -5.86 12.09
N SER A 72 19.43 -6.90 11.69
CA SER A 72 19.41 -7.42 10.31
C SER A 72 18.13 -8.20 10.02
N MET A 73 17.76 -8.19 8.74
CA MET A 73 16.69 -9.01 8.20
C MET A 73 17.07 -9.52 6.80
N ASP A 74 16.49 -10.65 6.39
CA ASP A 74 16.72 -11.24 5.07
C ASP A 74 15.72 -10.73 4.04
N ALA A 75 14.50 -10.37 4.47
CA ALA A 75 13.47 -9.84 3.58
C ALA A 75 12.45 -8.96 4.33
N VAL A 76 11.87 -8.00 3.60
CA VAL A 76 10.73 -7.19 4.05
C VAL A 76 9.60 -7.27 3.03
N PHE A 77 8.40 -7.69 3.47
CA PHE A 77 7.20 -7.77 2.65
C PHE A 77 6.33 -6.52 2.88
N ILE A 78 6.04 -5.79 1.82
CA ILE A 78 5.37 -4.49 1.88
C ILE A 78 4.24 -4.46 0.86
N ALA A 79 3.02 -4.12 1.29
CA ALA A 79 1.91 -3.88 0.39
C ALA A 79 2.14 -2.64 -0.46
N VAL A 80 1.78 -2.72 -1.75
CA VAL A 80 2.05 -1.67 -2.73
C VAL A 80 0.78 -1.28 -3.49
N GLY A 81 0.43 -0.01 -3.38
CA GLY A 81 -0.48 0.71 -4.27
C GLY A 81 0.33 1.71 -5.09
N GLY A 82 0.28 2.99 -4.74
CA GLY A 82 1.05 4.07 -5.38
C GLY A 82 2.57 4.04 -5.17
N GLY A 83 3.08 3.17 -4.31
CA GLY A 83 4.52 2.93 -4.13
C GLY A 83 5.23 3.81 -3.10
N GLY A 84 4.57 4.80 -2.47
CA GLY A 84 5.24 5.71 -1.53
C GLY A 84 5.85 4.99 -0.32
N LEU A 85 5.11 4.06 0.28
CA LEU A 85 5.54 3.29 1.44
C LEU A 85 6.80 2.46 1.17
N ILE A 86 6.77 1.64 0.12
CA ILE A 86 7.90 0.77 -0.24
C ILE A 86 9.10 1.58 -0.74
N SER A 87 8.85 2.70 -1.44
CA SER A 87 9.90 3.61 -1.89
C SER A 87 10.68 4.18 -0.71
N GLY A 88 10.00 4.67 0.32
CA GLY A 88 10.63 5.23 1.51
C GLY A 88 11.41 4.19 2.30
N ILE A 89 10.75 3.07 2.66
CA ILE A 89 11.38 2.00 3.44
C ILE A 89 12.56 1.39 2.68
N GLY A 90 12.36 1.04 1.40
CA GLY A 90 13.38 0.40 0.58
C GLY A 90 14.57 1.31 0.33
N SER A 91 14.35 2.61 0.06
CA SER A 91 15.42 3.60 -0.11
C SER A 91 16.25 3.75 1.15
N TYR A 92 15.63 3.82 2.32
CA TYR A 92 16.36 3.90 3.58
C TYR A 92 17.18 2.63 3.84
N LEU A 93 16.55 1.45 3.78
CA LEU A 93 17.23 0.18 4.07
C LEU A 93 18.42 -0.05 3.13
N LYS A 94 18.23 0.12 1.82
CA LYS A 94 19.33 0.00 0.85
C LYS A 94 20.38 1.10 1.01
N GLY A 95 19.95 2.33 1.31
CA GLY A 95 20.85 3.47 1.52
C GLY A 95 21.80 3.31 2.71
N VAL A 96 21.39 2.61 3.76
CA VAL A 96 22.25 2.29 4.91
C VAL A 96 22.99 0.95 4.76
N GLY A 97 22.93 0.32 3.59
CA GLY A 97 23.68 -0.90 3.26
C GLY A 97 23.06 -2.19 3.82
N GLN A 98 21.75 -2.23 4.11
CA GLN A 98 21.10 -3.48 4.47
C GLN A 98 20.98 -4.40 3.25
N ASP A 99 21.54 -5.59 3.38
CA ASP A 99 21.41 -6.67 2.38
C ASP A 99 20.14 -7.48 2.67
N CYS A 100 18.99 -6.87 2.37
CA CYS A 100 17.68 -7.51 2.53
C CYS A 100 16.87 -7.41 1.25
N GLU A 101 16.08 -8.45 0.96
CA GLU A 101 15.18 -8.50 -0.18
C GLU A 101 13.94 -7.62 0.11
N ILE A 102 13.67 -6.64 -0.74
CA ILE A 102 12.46 -5.79 -0.67
C ILE A 102 11.39 -6.40 -1.58
N VAL A 103 10.35 -6.94 -0.96
CA VAL A 103 9.27 -7.66 -1.65
C VAL A 103 8.03 -6.78 -1.75
N ALA A 104 7.69 -6.38 -2.96
CA ALA A 104 6.46 -5.68 -3.27
C ALA A 104 5.29 -6.66 -3.35
N CYS A 105 4.20 -6.38 -2.62
CA CYS A 105 3.02 -7.25 -2.54
C CYS A 105 1.80 -6.50 -3.04
N SER A 106 1.08 -7.03 -4.03
CA SER A 106 -0.10 -6.39 -4.60
C SER A 106 -1.27 -7.37 -4.77
N PRO A 107 -2.52 -6.90 -4.64
CA PRO A 107 -3.67 -7.72 -4.99
C PRO A 107 -3.75 -7.89 -6.52
N GLU A 108 -4.07 -9.08 -7.01
CA GLU A 108 -4.26 -9.34 -8.45
C GLU A 108 -5.28 -8.39 -9.09
N ASN A 109 -6.31 -8.03 -8.34
CA ASN A 109 -7.43 -7.21 -8.81
C ASN A 109 -7.06 -5.73 -9.02
N SER A 110 -5.92 -5.25 -8.47
CA SER A 110 -5.48 -3.85 -8.63
C SER A 110 -3.97 -3.76 -8.40
N ALA A 111 -3.18 -4.03 -9.44
CA ALA A 111 -1.74 -4.23 -9.34
C ALA A 111 -0.95 -3.30 -10.28
N ALA A 112 -1.28 -2.00 -10.30
CA ALA A 112 -0.68 -1.04 -11.24
C ALA A 112 0.84 -0.95 -11.13
N MET A 113 1.41 -0.88 -9.92
CA MET A 113 2.85 -0.84 -9.73
C MET A 113 3.52 -2.17 -10.14
N HIS A 114 2.90 -3.31 -9.85
CA HIS A 114 3.42 -4.60 -10.31
C HIS A 114 3.52 -4.64 -11.84
N HIS A 115 2.43 -4.24 -12.54
CA HIS A 115 2.42 -4.17 -14.00
C HIS A 115 3.50 -3.22 -14.52
N ALA A 116 3.62 -2.03 -13.94
CA ALA A 116 4.62 -1.04 -14.32
C ALA A 116 6.06 -1.57 -14.17
N LEU A 117 6.34 -2.28 -13.07
CA LEU A 117 7.65 -2.91 -12.84
C LEU A 117 7.96 -4.01 -13.86
N GLN A 118 6.95 -4.79 -14.31
CA GLN A 118 7.12 -5.83 -15.31
C GLN A 118 7.32 -5.27 -16.73
N THR A 119 6.61 -4.20 -17.08
CA THR A 119 6.64 -3.62 -18.44
C THR A 119 7.69 -2.52 -18.60
N GLY A 120 8.20 -1.98 -17.51
CA GLY A 120 9.14 -0.86 -17.50
C GLY A 120 8.49 0.51 -17.73
N LYS A 121 7.17 0.61 -17.69
CA LYS A 121 6.42 1.85 -17.90
C LYS A 121 5.09 1.87 -17.14
N ILE A 122 4.61 3.07 -16.80
CA ILE A 122 3.28 3.27 -16.24
C ILE A 122 2.27 3.20 -17.38
N GLU A 123 1.30 2.31 -17.26
CA GLU A 123 0.18 2.15 -18.19
C GLU A 123 -1.13 2.06 -17.41
N GLN A 124 -2.22 2.47 -18.04
CA GLN A 124 -3.55 2.20 -17.49
C GLN A 124 -3.86 0.71 -17.59
N ILE A 125 -4.32 0.14 -16.49
CA ILE A 125 -4.77 -1.25 -16.41
C ILE A 125 -6.21 -1.29 -15.92
N GLU A 126 -6.90 -2.39 -16.17
CA GLU A 126 -8.21 -2.62 -15.58
C GLU A 126 -8.08 -2.92 -14.09
N HIS A 127 -8.94 -2.32 -13.30
CA HIS A 127 -9.04 -2.55 -11.85
C HIS A 127 -10.36 -3.24 -11.53
N SER A 128 -10.30 -4.22 -10.66
CA SER A 128 -11.49 -4.89 -10.10
C SER A 128 -11.56 -4.65 -8.60
N GLN A 129 -12.71 -4.95 -8.00
CA GLN A 129 -12.87 -4.82 -6.56
C GLN A 129 -11.88 -5.70 -5.80
N THR A 130 -11.28 -5.12 -4.77
CA THR A 130 -10.36 -5.82 -3.87
C THR A 130 -10.64 -5.47 -2.41
N LEU A 131 -10.35 -6.39 -1.51
CA LEU A 131 -10.33 -6.12 -0.06
C LEU A 131 -9.24 -5.11 0.33
N SER A 132 -8.21 -4.99 -0.51
CA SER A 132 -7.10 -4.05 -0.32
C SER A 132 -7.42 -2.67 -0.89
N ASP A 133 -8.52 -2.07 -0.44
CA ASP A 133 -8.98 -0.74 -0.89
C ASP A 133 -7.94 0.37 -0.67
N GLY A 134 -7.06 0.21 0.31
CA GLY A 134 -5.96 1.15 0.58
C GLY A 134 -4.81 1.09 -0.42
N THR A 135 -4.75 0.06 -1.29
CA THR A 135 -3.73 -0.06 -2.34
C THR A 135 -4.32 -0.04 -3.75
N ALA A 136 -5.66 0.04 -3.87
CA ALA A 136 -6.35 0.01 -5.14
C ALA A 136 -6.27 1.36 -5.85
N GLY A 137 -6.10 1.31 -7.17
CA GLY A 137 -6.10 2.48 -8.03
C GLY A 137 -4.99 2.49 -9.07
N ALA A 138 -5.10 3.41 -10.01
CA ALA A 138 -4.09 3.66 -11.02
C ALA A 138 -2.88 4.41 -10.43
N LEU A 139 -1.77 4.38 -11.15
CA LEU A 139 -0.63 5.26 -10.88
C LEU A 139 -0.77 6.56 -11.65
N GLU A 140 -0.38 7.66 -11.04
CA GLU A 140 -0.23 8.94 -11.76
C GLU A 140 0.80 8.80 -12.88
N GLU A 141 0.53 9.43 -14.02
CA GLU A 141 1.52 9.54 -15.08
C GLU A 141 2.76 10.30 -14.57
N GLY A 142 3.94 9.73 -14.78
CA GLY A 142 5.19 10.32 -14.30
C GLY A 142 5.41 10.22 -12.78
N ALA A 143 4.69 9.36 -12.07
CA ALA A 143 4.88 9.15 -10.64
C ALA A 143 6.36 8.85 -10.29
N ILE A 144 6.96 9.67 -9.43
CA ILE A 144 8.36 9.50 -9.02
C ILE A 144 8.57 8.17 -8.29
N THR A 145 7.53 7.67 -7.61
CA THR A 145 7.56 6.39 -6.91
C THR A 145 7.86 5.22 -7.83
N PHE A 146 7.53 5.29 -9.11
CA PHE A 146 7.91 4.25 -10.07
C PHE A 146 9.43 4.11 -10.20
N ASN A 147 10.15 5.23 -10.32
CA ASN A 147 11.62 5.21 -10.40
C ASN A 147 12.24 4.67 -9.09
N TYR A 148 11.69 5.06 -7.95
CA TYR A 148 12.12 4.51 -6.66
C TYR A 148 11.86 3.00 -6.59
N CYS A 149 10.66 2.55 -6.95
CA CYS A 149 10.32 1.13 -6.94
C CYS A 149 11.20 0.31 -7.89
N GLN A 150 11.52 0.82 -9.09
CA GLN A 150 12.47 0.15 -9.99
C GLN A 150 13.87 -0.03 -9.36
N THR A 151 14.25 0.87 -8.46
CA THR A 151 15.58 0.84 -7.82
C THR A 151 15.58 -0.05 -6.58
N VAL A 152 14.50 -0.04 -5.79
CA VAL A 152 14.50 -0.67 -4.47
C VAL A 152 13.83 -2.04 -4.43
N VAL A 153 12.88 -2.33 -5.33
CA VAL A 153 12.13 -3.58 -5.33
C VAL A 153 12.96 -4.70 -5.95
N ASP A 154 13.19 -5.76 -5.19
CA ASP A 154 13.90 -6.94 -5.66
C ASP A 154 12.94 -8.00 -6.21
N ARG A 155 11.72 -8.06 -5.66
CA ARG A 155 10.71 -9.03 -6.05
C ARG A 155 9.31 -8.43 -5.96
N SER A 156 8.41 -8.81 -6.87
CA SER A 156 7.01 -8.39 -6.83
C SER A 156 6.10 -9.61 -6.92
N ILE A 157 5.12 -9.70 -5.99
CA ILE A 157 4.23 -10.85 -5.81
C ILE A 157 2.78 -10.38 -5.89
N LEU A 158 1.97 -11.14 -6.60
CA LEU A 158 0.52 -10.99 -6.65
C LEU A 158 -0.16 -11.99 -5.74
N VAL A 159 -1.25 -11.56 -5.10
CA VAL A 159 -2.13 -12.41 -4.30
C VAL A 159 -3.59 -12.19 -4.68
N ASN A 160 -4.37 -13.25 -4.68
CA ASN A 160 -5.79 -13.16 -4.98
C ASN A 160 -6.63 -12.89 -3.70
N GLU A 161 -7.90 -12.55 -3.89
CA GLU A 161 -8.80 -12.18 -2.79
C GLU A 161 -8.97 -13.30 -1.75
N SER A 162 -8.98 -14.57 -2.15
CA SER A 162 -9.11 -15.69 -1.21
C SER A 162 -7.88 -15.85 -0.32
N GLN A 163 -6.70 -15.57 -0.84
CA GLN A 163 -5.45 -15.56 -0.06
C GLN A 163 -5.45 -14.38 0.95
N ILE A 164 -5.94 -13.21 0.53
CA ILE A 164 -6.06 -12.05 1.42
C ILE A 164 -7.02 -12.36 2.56
N VAL A 165 -8.22 -12.90 2.27
CA VAL A 165 -9.19 -13.33 3.28
C VAL A 165 -8.56 -14.33 4.25
N HIS A 166 -7.89 -15.36 3.74
CA HIS A 166 -7.24 -16.38 4.57
C HIS A 166 -6.23 -15.76 5.51
N ALA A 167 -5.34 -14.92 5.00
CA ALA A 167 -4.30 -14.26 5.80
C ALA A 167 -4.91 -13.36 6.90
N MET A 168 -5.94 -12.56 6.55
CA MET A 168 -6.63 -11.72 7.53
C MET A 168 -7.29 -12.53 8.65
N LYS A 169 -7.97 -13.63 8.32
CA LYS A 169 -8.63 -14.52 9.30
C LYS A 169 -7.60 -15.20 10.20
N THR A 170 -6.55 -15.77 9.58
CA THR A 170 -5.46 -16.43 10.32
C THR A 170 -4.80 -15.46 11.31
N PHE A 171 -4.52 -14.24 10.87
CA PHE A 171 -3.94 -13.21 11.74
C PHE A 171 -4.87 -12.86 12.90
N MET A 172 -6.15 -12.65 12.63
CA MET A 172 -7.14 -12.34 13.66
C MET A 172 -7.27 -13.46 14.69
N ASP A 173 -7.28 -14.72 14.24
CA ASP A 173 -7.39 -15.89 15.12
C ASP A 173 -6.15 -16.09 16.00
N GLN A 174 -4.96 -15.79 15.45
CA GLN A 174 -3.70 -15.98 16.18
C GLN A 174 -3.34 -14.82 17.11
N HIS A 175 -3.69 -13.59 16.74
CA HIS A 175 -3.24 -12.38 17.43
C HIS A 175 -4.36 -11.58 18.11
N GLN A 176 -5.65 -11.94 17.89
CA GLN A 176 -6.82 -11.20 18.38
C GLN A 176 -6.79 -9.71 18.00
N MET A 177 -6.22 -9.40 16.82
CA MET A 177 -6.09 -8.06 16.28
C MET A 177 -6.72 -8.00 14.89
N LEU A 178 -7.25 -6.84 14.54
CA LEU A 178 -7.78 -6.57 13.20
C LEU A 178 -6.72 -5.91 12.34
N ILE A 179 -6.61 -6.39 11.10
CA ILE A 179 -5.84 -5.75 10.03
C ILE A 179 -6.78 -5.47 8.86
N GLU A 180 -6.47 -4.45 8.08
CA GLU A 180 -7.18 -4.17 6.82
C GLU A 180 -6.62 -5.00 5.66
N GLY A 181 -7.31 -4.96 4.51
CA GLY A 181 -6.93 -5.74 3.33
C GLY A 181 -5.51 -5.47 2.85
N ALA A 182 -5.05 -4.22 2.88
CA ALA A 182 -3.67 -3.87 2.50
C ALA A 182 -2.62 -4.61 3.34
N ALA A 183 -2.80 -4.66 4.66
CA ALA A 183 -1.92 -5.44 5.53
C ALA A 183 -2.05 -6.95 5.25
N GLY A 184 -3.26 -7.43 4.96
CA GLY A 184 -3.54 -8.81 4.55
C GLY A 184 -2.79 -9.22 3.28
N VAL A 185 -2.60 -8.31 2.32
CA VAL A 185 -1.83 -8.56 1.09
C VAL A 185 -0.38 -8.93 1.39
N ALA A 186 0.30 -8.18 2.25
CA ALA A 186 1.70 -8.46 2.59
C ALA A 186 1.84 -9.81 3.31
N LEU A 187 0.91 -10.12 4.21
CA LEU A 187 0.90 -11.40 4.91
C LEU A 187 0.60 -12.57 3.94
N ALA A 188 -0.41 -12.44 3.08
CA ALA A 188 -0.76 -13.44 2.08
C ALA A 188 0.39 -13.72 1.10
N ALA A 189 1.11 -12.66 0.68
CA ALA A 189 2.27 -12.81 -0.19
C ALA A 189 3.38 -13.61 0.50
N PHE A 190 3.67 -13.32 1.76
CA PHE A 190 4.63 -14.13 2.52
C PHE A 190 4.16 -15.58 2.66
N GLU A 191 2.91 -15.83 3.05
CA GLU A 191 2.37 -17.18 3.22
C GLU A 191 2.49 -18.02 1.93
N SER A 192 2.27 -17.40 0.76
CA SER A 192 2.32 -18.09 -0.53
C SER A 192 3.70 -18.67 -0.87
N ILE A 193 4.76 -18.07 -0.34
CA ILE A 193 6.15 -18.46 -0.62
C ILE A 193 6.99 -18.70 0.65
N GLN A 194 6.36 -18.84 1.82
CA GLN A 194 7.05 -18.95 3.12
C GLN A 194 8.14 -20.03 3.17
N LYS A 195 8.01 -21.08 2.37
CA LYS A 195 9.00 -22.17 2.31
C LYS A 195 10.37 -21.69 1.81
N GLU A 196 10.41 -20.67 0.95
CA GLU A 196 11.64 -20.08 0.43
C GLU A 196 12.40 -19.29 1.52
N TYR A 197 11.68 -18.90 2.56
CA TYR A 197 12.21 -18.13 3.70
C TYR A 197 12.40 -18.97 4.97
N ALA A 198 12.41 -20.31 4.84
CA ALA A 198 12.70 -21.17 5.98
C ALA A 198 14.05 -20.83 6.62
N LYS A 199 14.05 -20.53 7.92
CA LYS A 199 15.22 -20.09 8.71
C LYS A 199 15.75 -18.68 8.39
N LYS A 200 15.05 -17.91 7.56
CA LYS A 200 15.35 -16.50 7.30
C LYS A 200 14.60 -15.59 8.29
N LYS A 201 15.18 -14.42 8.53
CA LYS A 201 14.56 -13.34 9.31
C LYS A 201 13.71 -12.50 8.37
N VAL A 202 12.40 -12.59 8.49
CA VAL A 202 11.47 -11.87 7.62
C VAL A 202 10.70 -10.84 8.44
N THR A 203 10.56 -9.64 7.89
CA THR A 203 9.68 -8.61 8.38
C THR A 203 8.47 -8.52 7.45
N ILE A 204 7.26 -8.55 8.00
CA ILE A 204 6.02 -8.32 7.26
C ILE A 204 5.40 -7.03 7.77
N LEU A 205 5.23 -6.05 6.90
CA LEU A 205 4.67 -4.77 7.28
C LEU A 205 3.14 -4.83 7.31
N LEU A 206 2.57 -4.72 8.49
CA LEU A 206 1.13 -4.60 8.68
C LEU A 206 0.75 -3.10 8.66
N CYS A 207 0.52 -2.58 7.46
CA CYS A 207 0.44 -1.14 7.21
C CYS A 207 -0.88 -0.47 7.63
N GLY A 208 -1.88 -1.22 8.13
CA GLY A 208 -3.12 -0.61 8.56
C GLY A 208 -4.14 -1.57 9.18
N GLY A 209 -5.11 -0.97 9.87
CA GLY A 209 -6.22 -1.68 10.54
C GLY A 209 -7.55 -0.94 10.42
N ASN A 210 -7.67 0.05 9.52
CA ASN A 210 -8.89 0.83 9.33
C ASN A 210 -9.89 0.13 8.39
N ILE A 211 -10.36 -1.04 8.82
CA ILE A 211 -11.31 -1.85 8.06
C ILE A 211 -12.76 -1.42 8.32
N ALA A 212 -13.56 -1.30 7.26
CA ALA A 212 -15.00 -1.05 7.38
C ALA A 212 -15.73 -2.29 7.88
N ASN A 213 -16.76 -2.10 8.73
CA ASN A 213 -17.54 -3.20 9.30
C ASN A 213 -18.13 -4.14 8.23
N GLN A 214 -18.58 -3.60 7.10
CA GLN A 214 -19.11 -4.40 5.99
C GLN A 214 -18.04 -5.28 5.34
N THR A 215 -16.82 -4.76 5.19
CA THR A 215 -15.68 -5.52 4.67
C THR A 215 -15.28 -6.62 5.66
N LEU A 216 -15.24 -6.29 6.96
CA LEU A 216 -14.97 -7.26 8.01
C LEU A 216 -16.00 -8.40 8.01
N LEU A 217 -17.29 -8.08 7.88
CA LEU A 217 -18.34 -9.10 7.78
C LEU A 217 -18.15 -10.03 6.58
N LYS A 218 -17.77 -9.50 5.41
CA LYS A 218 -17.45 -10.32 4.24
C LYS A 218 -16.28 -11.27 4.53
N VAL A 219 -15.22 -10.77 5.16
CA VAL A 219 -14.06 -11.59 5.54
C VAL A 219 -14.47 -12.71 6.50
N LEU A 220 -15.29 -12.42 7.51
CA LEU A 220 -15.71 -13.41 8.51
C LEU A 220 -16.65 -14.48 7.94
N GLN A 221 -17.45 -14.17 6.94
CA GLN A 221 -18.43 -15.06 6.30
C GLN A 221 -17.83 -15.90 5.17
N SER A 222 -16.64 -15.55 4.67
CA SER A 222 -15.91 -16.30 3.65
C SER A 222 -15.17 -17.49 4.27
#